data_66ce01d64393a4cd71d9fa18f385bd6e
#
_entry.id   66ce01d64393a4cd71d9fa18f385bd6e
#
_cell.length_a   1.000
_cell.length_b   1.000
_cell.length_c   1.000
_cell.angle_alpha   90.00
_cell.angle_beta   90.00
_cell.angle_gamma   90.00
#
_symmetry.space_group_name_H-M   'P 1'
#
loop_
_entity.id
_entity.type
_entity.pdbx_description
1 polymer ?
#
loop_
_entity_poly.entity_id
_entity_poly.type
_entity_poly.pdbx_seq_one_letter_code
_entity_poly.pdbx_strand_id
1 'polypeptide(L)'
;DWSSDVCSSDLAGHVANRITIVNMKKPTHEEWLQWATENNISRPLRAWAAMTPKAFKSYLDPDQTDNPYIFKPSSTAKSFVSPRSLAKASPIVEKRHKYSENALTVALAGTVGESAAKSIATFISVEHNMIKFTDVLADPMNVKVPEDIATQVMMILEAVDTLSSHDDLNKYMQFVKRMKSSEIQSIFFTMMFRNKPKIARYNTEINNWATENIGIM
;
A
#
# COMPACT_ATOMS: atom_id res chain seq x y z
N ASP A 1 -4.33 11.91 -13.63
CA ASP A 1 -3.56 12.99 -14.17
C ASP A 1 -4.48 14.19 -14.36
N TRP A 2 -4.56 14.98 -13.36
CA TRP A 2 -4.90 16.36 -13.53
C TRP A 2 -3.66 16.98 -14.16
N SER A 3 -3.54 16.84 -15.48
CA SER A 3 -2.43 17.47 -16.15
C SER A 3 -2.59 18.97 -15.93
N SER A 4 -1.66 19.52 -15.20
CA SER A 4 -1.42 20.95 -15.13
C SER A 4 -1.25 21.55 -16.54
N ASP A 5 -1.08 20.72 -17.55
CA ASP A 5 -0.89 21.10 -18.95
C ASP A 5 -2.11 21.77 -19.57
N VAL A 6 -3.33 21.43 -19.13
CA VAL A 6 -4.55 22.11 -19.60
C VAL A 6 -4.64 23.54 -19.07
N CYS A 7 -4.13 23.78 -17.85
CA CYS A 7 -4.13 25.13 -17.27
C CYS A 7 -2.99 26.02 -17.77
N SER A 8 -1.85 25.45 -18.17
CA SER A 8 -0.70 26.25 -18.60
C SER A 8 -0.81 26.75 -20.04
N SER A 9 -1.50 25.99 -20.91
CA SER A 9 -1.69 26.36 -22.31
C SER A 9 -2.71 27.51 -22.53
N ASP A 10 -3.64 27.68 -21.56
CA ASP A 10 -4.73 28.69 -21.69
C ASP A 10 -4.45 29.97 -20.91
N LEU A 11 -3.32 30.08 -20.21
CA LEU A 11 -2.97 31.30 -19.48
C LEU A 11 -2.48 32.37 -20.46
N ALA A 12 -3.19 33.48 -20.49
CA ALA A 12 -2.74 34.64 -21.25
C ALA A 12 -1.34 35.10 -20.80
N GLY A 13 -0.46 35.43 -21.75
CA GLY A 13 0.96 35.68 -21.46
C GLY A 13 1.23 36.71 -20.35
N HIS A 14 0.34 37.72 -20.19
CA HIS A 14 0.44 38.70 -19.11
C HIS A 14 0.13 38.13 -17.72
N VAL A 15 -0.62 37.02 -17.63
CA VAL A 15 -0.87 36.29 -16.36
C VAL A 15 0.28 35.34 -16.06
N ALA A 16 0.78 34.63 -17.05
CA ALA A 16 1.90 33.70 -16.92
C ALA A 16 3.15 34.39 -16.32
N ASN A 17 3.38 35.65 -16.68
CA ASN A 17 4.51 36.45 -16.18
C ASN A 17 4.37 36.90 -14.71
N ARG A 18 3.21 36.69 -14.08
CA ARG A 18 2.92 37.12 -12.70
C ARG A 18 2.77 35.96 -11.71
N ILE A 19 2.91 34.72 -12.20
CA ILE A 19 2.76 33.52 -11.38
C ILE A 19 4.00 32.64 -11.50
N THR A 20 4.25 31.84 -10.47
CA THR A 20 5.24 30.77 -10.52
C THR A 20 4.53 29.48 -10.87
N ILE A 21 4.89 28.86 -11.98
CA ILE A 21 4.36 27.57 -12.40
C ILE A 21 5.28 26.47 -11.84
N VAL A 22 4.72 25.57 -11.05
CA VAL A 22 5.43 24.43 -10.49
C VAL A 22 4.81 23.13 -11.04
N ASN A 23 5.59 22.39 -11.78
CA ASN A 23 5.21 21.07 -12.27
C ASN A 23 5.36 20.04 -11.16
N MET A 24 4.26 19.51 -10.65
CA MET A 24 4.27 18.44 -9.64
C MET A 24 4.22 17.08 -10.31
N LYS A 25 5.14 16.21 -9.95
CA LYS A 25 5.08 14.79 -10.34
C LYS A 25 4.06 14.06 -9.47
N LYS A 26 3.34 13.10 -10.08
CA LYS A 26 2.55 12.13 -9.34
C LYS A 26 3.50 11.30 -8.47
N PRO A 27 3.18 11.05 -7.19
CA PRO A 27 4.01 10.20 -6.35
C PRO A 27 4.07 8.78 -6.92
N THR A 28 5.22 8.13 -6.78
CA THR A 28 5.35 6.71 -7.08
C THR A 28 4.53 5.89 -6.08
N HIS A 29 4.32 4.62 -6.40
CA HIS A 29 3.67 3.67 -5.51
C HIS A 29 4.37 3.60 -4.14
N GLU A 30 5.69 3.53 -4.13
CA GLU A 30 6.52 3.42 -2.93
C GLU A 30 6.48 4.70 -2.09
N GLU A 31 6.58 5.87 -2.74
CA GLU A 31 6.47 7.16 -2.06
C GLU A 31 5.11 7.33 -1.39
N TRP A 32 4.04 6.88 -2.06
CA TRP A 32 2.72 6.91 -1.46
C TRP A 32 2.60 5.97 -0.26
N LEU A 33 3.15 4.75 -0.32
CA LEU A 33 3.13 3.80 0.79
C LEU A 33 3.89 4.34 2.01
N GLN A 34 5.03 4.99 1.80
CA GLN A 34 5.76 5.65 2.87
C GLN A 34 4.91 6.76 3.50
N TRP A 35 4.40 7.67 2.68
CA TRP A 35 3.52 8.74 3.14
C TRP A 35 2.29 8.21 3.87
N ALA A 36 1.67 7.14 3.36
CA ALA A 36 0.49 6.52 3.96
C ALA A 36 0.78 5.94 5.36
N THR A 37 1.98 5.42 5.58
CA THR A 37 2.42 4.96 6.90
C THR A 37 2.61 6.12 7.86
N GLU A 38 3.29 7.18 7.44
CA GLU A 38 3.54 8.38 8.24
C GLU A 38 2.24 9.14 8.60
N ASN A 39 1.23 9.05 7.72
CA ASN A 39 -0.07 9.70 7.91
C ASN A 39 -1.18 8.76 8.42
N ASN A 40 -0.81 7.61 8.97
CA ASN A 40 -1.74 6.67 9.61
C ASN A 40 -2.91 6.22 8.71
N ILE A 41 -2.68 6.07 7.41
CA ILE A 41 -3.67 5.48 6.52
C ILE A 41 -3.94 4.04 6.95
N SER A 42 -5.20 3.63 6.95
CA SER A 42 -5.64 2.33 7.46
C SER A 42 -4.83 1.17 6.90
N ARG A 43 -4.45 0.22 7.75
CA ARG A 43 -3.59 -0.92 7.40
C ARG A 43 -4.13 -1.74 6.22
N PRO A 44 -5.43 -2.10 6.17
CA PRO A 44 -5.96 -2.84 5.01
C PRO A 44 -5.79 -2.12 3.68
N LEU A 45 -5.91 -0.79 3.65
CA LEU A 45 -5.66 -0.01 2.42
C LEU A 45 -4.19 0.00 2.04
N ARG A 46 -3.29 0.11 3.01
CA ARG A 46 -1.85 0.04 2.76
C ARG A 46 -1.46 -1.36 2.25
N ALA A 47 -2.04 -2.42 2.83
CA ALA A 47 -1.81 -3.79 2.38
C ALA A 47 -2.32 -4.01 0.95
N TRP A 48 -3.54 -3.57 0.65
CA TRP A 48 -4.08 -3.62 -0.70
C TRP A 48 -3.21 -2.82 -1.69
N ALA A 49 -2.80 -1.62 -1.33
CA ALA A 49 -1.95 -0.78 -2.17
C ALA A 49 -0.59 -1.44 -2.43
N ALA A 50 0.04 -2.03 -1.42
CA ALA A 50 1.33 -2.74 -1.55
C ALA A 50 1.24 -3.87 -2.58
N MET A 51 0.12 -4.59 -2.64
CA MET A 51 -0.12 -5.68 -3.58
C MET A 51 -0.69 -5.23 -4.93
N THR A 52 -0.99 -3.95 -5.08
CA THR A 52 -1.66 -3.45 -6.30
C THR A 52 -0.92 -2.24 -6.90
N PRO A 53 0.38 -2.38 -7.28
CA PRO A 53 1.15 -1.25 -7.86
C PRO A 53 0.50 -0.68 -9.12
N LYS A 54 -0.22 -1.51 -9.90
CA LYS A 54 -0.94 -1.08 -11.11
C LYS A 54 -2.01 -0.01 -10.84
N ALA A 55 -2.52 0.10 -9.61
CA ALA A 55 -3.48 1.14 -9.24
C ALA A 55 -2.86 2.56 -9.20
N PHE A 56 -1.54 2.65 -9.20
CA PHE A 56 -0.79 3.90 -9.22
C PHE A 56 -0.31 4.30 -10.62
N LYS A 57 -0.60 3.50 -11.64
CA LYS A 57 -0.29 3.81 -13.03
C LYS A 57 -1.18 4.94 -13.57
N SER A 58 -0.73 5.57 -14.66
CA SER A 58 -1.50 6.57 -15.42
C SER A 58 -2.09 5.93 -16.68
N TYR A 59 -3.19 6.47 -17.20
CA TYR A 59 -3.70 6.08 -18.52
C TYR A 59 -2.74 6.47 -19.66
N LEU A 60 -1.75 7.32 -19.38
CA LEU A 60 -0.69 7.69 -20.32
C LEU A 60 0.47 6.66 -20.33
N ASP A 61 0.53 5.79 -19.33
CA ASP A 61 1.54 4.74 -19.29
C ASP A 61 1.21 3.64 -20.32
N PRO A 62 2.21 2.93 -20.88
CA PRO A 62 1.96 1.82 -21.79
C PRO A 62 1.08 0.73 -21.13
N ASP A 63 0.33 0.01 -21.95
CA ASP A 63 -0.42 -1.20 -21.56
C ASP A 63 -1.44 -1.02 -20.42
N GLN A 64 -2.04 0.19 -20.30
CA GLN A 64 -3.04 0.47 -19.26
C GLN A 64 -4.49 0.39 -19.74
N THR A 65 -4.74 -0.07 -20.97
CA THR A 65 -6.09 -0.12 -21.56
C THR A 65 -7.07 -0.92 -20.71
N ASP A 66 -6.65 -2.06 -20.16
CA ASP A 66 -7.47 -2.95 -19.35
C ASP A 66 -7.32 -2.76 -17.84
N ASN A 67 -6.59 -1.72 -17.41
CA ASN A 67 -6.43 -1.44 -15.99
C ASN A 67 -7.74 -0.88 -15.40
N PRO A 68 -8.43 -1.60 -14.48
CA PRO A 68 -9.75 -1.22 -13.99
C PRO A 68 -9.70 -0.19 -12.86
N TYR A 69 -8.52 0.19 -12.38
CA TYR A 69 -8.36 1.03 -11.19
C TYR A 69 -8.15 2.50 -11.51
N ILE A 70 -7.57 2.79 -12.66
CA ILE A 70 -7.11 4.15 -13.02
C ILE A 70 -8.21 4.96 -13.72
N PHE A 71 -8.03 6.28 -13.72
CA PHE A 71 -8.81 7.18 -14.56
C PHE A 71 -8.61 6.85 -16.04
N LYS A 72 -9.72 6.87 -16.80
CA LYS A 72 -9.72 6.76 -18.27
C LYS A 72 -10.60 7.86 -18.84
N PRO A 73 -10.08 8.72 -19.76
CA PRO A 73 -10.86 9.81 -20.36
C PRO A 73 -12.14 9.35 -21.06
N SER A 74 -12.15 8.13 -21.64
CA SER A 74 -13.31 7.53 -22.32
C SER A 74 -14.31 6.87 -21.38
N SER A 75 -14.00 6.74 -20.08
CA SER A 75 -14.86 6.07 -19.12
C SER A 75 -15.92 7.00 -18.55
N THR A 76 -17.14 6.48 -18.36
CA THR A 76 -18.22 7.16 -17.63
C THR A 76 -18.08 7.00 -16.10
N ALA A 77 -17.07 6.28 -15.62
CA ALA A 77 -16.84 6.06 -14.20
C ALA A 77 -16.53 7.38 -13.49
N LYS A 78 -17.30 7.67 -12.43
CA LYS A 78 -17.17 8.90 -11.64
C LYS A 78 -16.07 8.81 -10.57
N SER A 79 -15.65 7.60 -10.23
CA SER A 79 -14.66 7.33 -9.17
C SER A 79 -13.59 6.36 -9.67
N PHE A 80 -12.36 6.59 -9.27
CA PHE A 80 -11.18 5.80 -9.64
C PHE A 80 -10.12 5.91 -8.55
N VAL A 81 -9.11 5.05 -8.60
CA VAL A 81 -8.01 5.07 -7.64
C VAL A 81 -7.06 6.22 -7.92
N SER A 82 -6.78 6.97 -6.89
CA SER A 82 -5.74 7.98 -6.84
C SER A 82 -5.17 8.07 -5.42
N PRO A 83 -3.98 8.65 -5.20
CA PRO A 83 -3.46 8.94 -3.87
C PRO A 83 -4.48 9.60 -2.94
N ARG A 84 -5.21 10.58 -3.47
CA ARG A 84 -6.25 11.33 -2.75
C ARG A 84 -7.48 10.47 -2.44
N SER A 85 -7.98 9.68 -3.39
CA SER A 85 -9.16 8.85 -3.17
C SER A 85 -8.88 7.72 -2.18
N LEU A 86 -7.69 7.14 -2.17
CA LEU A 86 -7.26 6.17 -1.16
C LEU A 86 -7.18 6.80 0.23
N ALA A 87 -6.62 8.01 0.36
CA ALA A 87 -6.63 8.72 1.63
C ALA A 87 -8.05 9.00 2.14
N LYS A 88 -8.97 9.38 1.25
CA LYS A 88 -10.40 9.56 1.60
C LYS A 88 -11.10 8.25 1.98
N ALA A 89 -10.66 7.10 1.46
CA ALA A 89 -11.23 5.81 1.80
C ALA A 89 -10.78 5.32 3.20
N SER A 90 -9.65 5.82 3.74
CA SER A 90 -9.12 5.39 5.03
C SER A 90 -10.13 5.47 6.17
N PRO A 91 -10.83 6.60 6.43
CA PRO A 91 -11.82 6.67 7.50
C PRO A 91 -13.01 5.71 7.31
N ILE A 92 -13.34 5.36 6.06
CA ILE A 92 -14.39 4.38 5.76
C ILE A 92 -13.92 2.99 6.20
N VAL A 93 -12.70 2.60 5.82
CA VAL A 93 -12.12 1.30 6.18
C VAL A 93 -11.86 1.20 7.68
N GLU A 94 -11.44 2.25 8.35
CA GLU A 94 -11.26 2.28 9.82
C GLU A 94 -12.57 1.99 10.57
N LYS A 95 -13.67 2.50 10.03
CA LYS A 95 -15.01 2.31 10.62
C LYS A 95 -15.76 1.11 10.03
N ARG A 96 -15.09 0.19 9.30
CA ARG A 96 -15.67 -0.95 8.59
C ARG A 96 -16.63 -1.80 9.43
N HIS A 97 -16.30 -1.99 10.71
CA HIS A 97 -17.13 -2.74 11.66
C HIS A 97 -18.51 -2.11 11.95
N LYS A 98 -18.72 -0.86 11.53
CA LYS A 98 -20.00 -0.15 11.67
C LYS A 98 -20.89 -0.29 10.43
N TYR A 99 -20.39 -0.87 9.36
CA TYR A 99 -21.10 -1.05 8.10
C TYR A 99 -21.43 -2.52 7.85
N SER A 100 -22.54 -2.77 7.18
CA SER A 100 -22.71 -4.08 6.50
C SER A 100 -21.71 -4.17 5.35
N GLU A 101 -21.40 -5.40 4.92
CA GLU A 101 -20.48 -5.65 3.81
C GLU A 101 -20.90 -4.89 2.52
N ASN A 102 -22.19 -4.90 2.21
CA ASN A 102 -22.72 -4.16 1.07
C ASN A 102 -22.55 -2.64 1.24
N ALA A 103 -22.86 -2.09 2.40
CA ALA A 103 -22.73 -0.65 2.66
C ALA A 103 -21.27 -0.21 2.58
N LEU A 104 -20.34 -1.00 3.10
CA LEU A 104 -18.91 -0.77 3.00
C LEU A 104 -18.47 -0.73 1.53
N THR A 105 -18.87 -1.76 0.76
CA THR A 105 -18.50 -1.86 -0.66
C THR A 105 -19.05 -0.69 -1.48
N VAL A 106 -20.29 -0.27 -1.24
CA VAL A 106 -20.90 0.89 -1.92
C VAL A 106 -20.18 2.19 -1.55
N ALA A 107 -19.87 2.42 -0.28
CA ALA A 107 -19.14 3.60 0.17
C ALA A 107 -17.73 3.67 -0.46
N LEU A 108 -17.03 2.53 -0.52
CA LEU A 108 -15.74 2.43 -1.18
C LEU A 108 -15.87 2.65 -2.69
N ALA A 109 -16.89 2.07 -3.36
CA ALA A 109 -17.10 2.24 -4.80
C ALA A 109 -17.32 3.71 -5.18
N GLY A 110 -18.05 4.45 -4.37
CA GLY A 110 -18.21 5.90 -4.53
C GLY A 110 -16.93 6.70 -4.36
N THR A 111 -15.92 6.14 -3.70
CA THR A 111 -14.65 6.83 -3.39
C THR A 111 -13.51 6.42 -4.33
N VAL A 112 -13.31 5.12 -4.55
CA VAL A 112 -12.16 4.57 -5.28
C VAL A 112 -12.53 3.82 -6.56
N GLY A 113 -13.82 3.74 -6.88
CA GLY A 113 -14.34 2.99 -8.02
C GLY A 113 -14.68 1.54 -7.66
N GLU A 114 -15.59 0.93 -8.45
CA GLU A 114 -16.17 -0.40 -8.15
C GLU A 114 -15.12 -1.52 -8.07
N SER A 115 -14.20 -1.56 -9.03
CA SER A 115 -13.19 -2.62 -9.10
C SER A 115 -12.25 -2.58 -7.89
N ALA A 116 -11.82 -1.39 -7.49
CA ALA A 116 -10.99 -1.21 -6.31
C ALA A 116 -11.78 -1.51 -5.02
N ALA A 117 -13.04 -1.08 -4.93
CA ALA A 117 -13.90 -1.32 -3.78
C ALA A 117 -14.07 -2.82 -3.50
N LYS A 118 -14.38 -3.62 -4.53
CA LYS A 118 -14.50 -5.08 -4.43
C LYS A 118 -13.19 -5.72 -3.97
N SER A 119 -12.08 -5.30 -4.57
CA SER A 119 -10.76 -5.82 -4.24
C SER A 119 -10.34 -5.46 -2.80
N ILE A 120 -10.57 -4.22 -2.36
CA ILE A 120 -10.30 -3.79 -0.98
C ILE A 120 -11.19 -4.54 0.02
N ALA A 121 -12.48 -4.73 -0.29
CA ALA A 121 -13.40 -5.48 0.56
C ALA A 121 -12.92 -6.94 0.77
N THR A 122 -12.38 -7.58 -0.28
CA THR A 122 -11.76 -8.90 -0.17
C THR A 122 -10.57 -8.89 0.79
N PHE A 123 -9.69 -7.88 0.72
CA PHE A 123 -8.59 -7.73 1.68
C PHE A 123 -9.07 -7.57 3.12
N ILE A 124 -10.15 -6.82 3.32
CA ILE A 124 -10.72 -6.64 4.66
C ILE A 124 -11.32 -7.96 5.18
N SER A 125 -11.94 -8.75 4.31
CA SER A 125 -12.61 -10.00 4.71
C SER A 125 -11.66 -11.07 5.24
N VAL A 126 -10.38 -11.05 4.86
CA VAL A 126 -9.38 -12.01 5.35
C VAL A 126 -8.70 -11.58 6.65
N GLU A 127 -9.01 -10.41 7.17
CA GLU A 127 -8.42 -9.89 8.43
C GLU A 127 -8.65 -10.83 9.62
N HIS A 128 -9.76 -11.55 9.65
CA HIS A 128 -10.07 -12.52 10.70
C HIS A 128 -9.16 -13.77 10.70
N ASN A 129 -8.44 -14.01 9.60
CA ASN A 129 -7.47 -15.11 9.49
C ASN A 129 -6.07 -14.74 10.04
N MET A 130 -5.89 -13.48 10.42
CA MET A 130 -4.60 -13.02 10.95
C MET A 130 -4.29 -13.68 12.28
N ILE A 131 -3.04 -14.10 12.42
CA ILE A 131 -2.49 -14.57 13.69
C ILE A 131 -2.01 -13.36 14.48
N LYS A 132 -2.25 -13.34 15.78
CA LYS A 132 -1.84 -12.22 16.61
C LYS A 132 -0.32 -12.06 16.58
N PHE A 133 0.13 -10.84 16.49
CA PHE A 133 1.56 -10.50 16.51
C PHE A 133 2.30 -11.12 17.71
N THR A 134 1.67 -11.10 18.89
CA THR A 134 2.23 -11.71 20.12
C THR A 134 2.44 -13.21 20.01
N ASP A 135 1.54 -13.93 19.33
CA ASP A 135 1.61 -15.38 19.17
C ASP A 135 2.76 -15.75 18.22
N VAL A 136 2.96 -14.92 17.17
CA VAL A 136 4.12 -15.07 16.26
C VAL A 136 5.43 -14.88 17.02
N LEU A 137 5.54 -13.87 17.90
CA LEU A 137 6.75 -13.62 18.67
C LEU A 137 7.01 -14.70 19.73
N ALA A 138 5.97 -15.33 20.23
CA ALA A 138 6.09 -16.41 21.22
C ALA A 138 6.67 -17.70 20.62
N ASP A 139 6.25 -18.05 19.40
CA ASP A 139 6.72 -19.27 18.72
C ASP A 139 6.85 -19.06 17.21
N PRO A 140 7.85 -18.30 16.76
CA PRO A 140 7.99 -17.94 15.34
C PRO A 140 8.29 -19.13 14.42
N MET A 141 8.77 -20.25 14.98
CA MET A 141 9.16 -21.43 14.21
C MET A 141 8.00 -22.41 13.98
N ASN A 142 7.02 -22.48 14.88
CA ASN A 142 5.95 -23.47 14.80
C ASN A 142 4.57 -22.86 14.47
N VAL A 143 4.37 -21.56 14.70
CA VAL A 143 3.13 -20.88 14.31
C VAL A 143 2.85 -21.13 12.83
N LYS A 144 1.61 -21.53 12.50
CA LYS A 144 1.21 -21.82 11.12
C LYS A 144 1.27 -20.55 10.28
N VAL A 145 2.02 -20.57 9.18
CA VAL A 145 2.00 -19.47 8.20
C VAL A 145 0.68 -19.51 7.44
N PRO A 146 -0.10 -18.41 7.37
CA PRO A 146 -1.30 -18.36 6.55
C PRO A 146 -0.97 -18.62 5.07
N GLU A 147 -1.87 -19.31 4.36
CA GLU A 147 -1.67 -19.58 2.93
C GLU A 147 -2.08 -18.38 2.06
N ASP A 148 -3.01 -17.57 2.55
CA ASP A 148 -3.55 -16.42 1.87
C ASP A 148 -2.56 -15.25 1.88
N ILE A 149 -2.25 -14.76 0.68
CA ILE A 149 -1.28 -13.68 0.45
C ILE A 149 -1.72 -12.36 1.12
N ALA A 150 -3.01 -12.03 1.05
CA ALA A 150 -3.51 -10.80 1.65
C ALA A 150 -3.34 -10.81 3.17
N THR A 151 -3.61 -11.94 3.82
CA THR A 151 -3.37 -12.15 5.25
C THR A 151 -1.87 -11.99 5.58
N GLN A 152 -0.98 -12.61 4.81
CA GLN A 152 0.47 -12.49 5.03
C GLN A 152 0.93 -11.02 4.95
N VAL A 153 0.49 -10.28 3.94
CA VAL A 153 0.86 -8.86 3.78
C VAL A 153 0.30 -8.00 4.91
N MET A 154 -0.93 -8.25 5.35
CA MET A 154 -1.50 -7.54 6.49
C MET A 154 -0.72 -7.80 7.78
N MET A 155 -0.29 -9.04 8.02
CA MET A 155 0.56 -9.40 9.17
C MET A 155 1.94 -8.73 9.08
N ILE A 156 2.53 -8.65 7.89
CA ILE A 156 3.79 -7.93 7.66
C ILE A 156 3.64 -6.45 8.03
N LEU A 157 2.58 -5.78 7.55
CA LEU A 157 2.38 -4.37 7.87
C LEU A 157 2.08 -4.14 9.35
N GLU A 158 1.36 -5.07 10.00
CA GLU A 158 1.20 -5.03 11.46
C GLU A 158 2.55 -5.12 12.18
N ALA A 159 3.40 -6.04 11.75
CA ALA A 159 4.73 -6.18 12.32
C ALA A 159 5.59 -4.93 12.11
N VAL A 160 5.60 -4.37 10.89
CA VAL A 160 6.33 -3.12 10.61
C VAL A 160 5.85 -1.97 11.49
N ASP A 161 4.54 -1.85 11.73
CA ASP A 161 4.00 -0.81 12.60
C ASP A 161 4.41 -1.02 14.08
N THR A 162 4.43 -2.28 14.53
CA THR A 162 4.53 -2.66 15.95
C THR A 162 5.97 -2.90 16.41
N LEU A 163 6.82 -3.45 15.54
CA LEU A 163 8.21 -3.78 15.88
C LEU A 163 8.98 -2.57 16.39
N SER A 164 9.60 -2.70 17.55
CA SER A 164 10.37 -1.63 18.21
C SER A 164 11.71 -2.09 18.77
N SER A 165 11.98 -3.41 18.84
CA SER A 165 13.23 -3.97 19.34
C SER A 165 13.93 -4.86 18.30
N HIS A 166 15.24 -5.01 18.41
CA HIS A 166 16.03 -5.92 17.56
C HIS A 166 15.70 -7.39 17.85
N ASP A 167 15.38 -7.75 19.10
CA ASP A 167 15.05 -9.12 19.48
C ASP A 167 13.73 -9.57 18.86
N ASP A 168 12.68 -8.73 18.95
CA ASP A 168 11.40 -9.02 18.33
C ASP A 168 11.51 -9.08 16.80
N LEU A 169 12.34 -8.21 16.22
CA LEU A 169 12.62 -8.23 14.78
C LEU A 169 13.25 -9.57 14.37
N ASN A 170 14.26 -10.06 15.10
CA ASN A 170 14.91 -11.33 14.82
C ASN A 170 13.92 -12.52 14.90
N LYS A 171 13.05 -12.52 15.91
CA LYS A 171 11.98 -13.51 16.04
C LYS A 171 11.00 -13.44 14.87
N TYR A 172 10.52 -12.25 14.54
CA TYR A 172 9.57 -12.09 13.45
C TYR A 172 10.16 -12.45 12.08
N MET A 173 11.45 -12.18 11.86
CA MET A 173 12.16 -12.60 10.65
C MET A 173 12.19 -14.11 10.46
N GLN A 174 12.31 -14.90 11.55
CA GLN A 174 12.22 -16.35 11.45
C GLN A 174 10.87 -16.80 10.89
N PHE A 175 9.79 -16.12 11.29
CA PHE A 175 8.47 -16.38 10.77
C PHE A 175 8.36 -15.95 9.29
N VAL A 176 8.84 -14.75 8.92
CA VAL A 176 8.80 -14.23 7.54
C VAL A 176 9.60 -15.13 6.59
N LYS A 177 10.76 -15.64 6.99
CA LYS A 177 11.57 -16.57 6.17
C LYS A 177 10.83 -17.89 5.83
N ARG A 178 9.78 -18.24 6.57
CA ARG A 178 8.93 -19.42 6.31
C ARG A 178 7.82 -19.14 5.28
N MET A 179 7.58 -17.88 4.94
CA MET A 179 6.65 -17.52 3.86
C MET A 179 7.24 -17.97 2.51
N LYS A 180 6.40 -18.61 1.68
CA LYS A 180 6.87 -19.22 0.41
C LYS A 180 7.23 -18.21 -0.67
N SER A 181 6.61 -17.02 -0.66
CA SER A 181 6.83 -16.00 -1.69
C SER A 181 7.98 -15.08 -1.30
N SER A 182 9.01 -15.02 -2.14
CA SER A 182 10.11 -14.06 -2.03
C SER A 182 9.65 -12.60 -2.16
N GLU A 183 8.59 -12.35 -2.95
CA GLU A 183 7.99 -11.03 -3.10
C GLU A 183 7.43 -10.52 -1.77
N ILE A 184 6.73 -11.40 -1.03
CA ILE A 184 6.18 -11.05 0.29
C ILE A 184 7.28 -10.80 1.30
N GLN A 185 8.32 -11.62 1.30
CA GLN A 185 9.50 -11.39 2.13
C GLN A 185 10.13 -10.03 1.79
N SER A 186 10.28 -9.70 0.50
CA SER A 186 10.80 -8.41 0.04
C SER A 186 9.97 -7.22 0.53
N ILE A 187 8.65 -7.34 0.56
CA ILE A 187 7.77 -6.30 1.11
C ILE A 187 8.15 -6.02 2.58
N PHE A 188 8.31 -7.06 3.39
CA PHE A 188 8.70 -6.90 4.80
C PHE A 188 10.03 -6.15 4.94
N PHE A 189 11.07 -6.61 4.27
CA PHE A 189 12.39 -6.02 4.39
C PHE A 189 12.44 -4.58 3.87
N THR A 190 11.84 -4.34 2.71
CA THR A 190 11.75 -2.98 2.13
C THR A 190 11.01 -2.03 3.08
N MET A 191 9.88 -2.45 3.62
CA MET A 191 9.11 -1.65 4.59
C MET A 191 9.88 -1.42 5.89
N MET A 192 10.61 -2.40 6.40
CA MET A 192 11.46 -2.23 7.58
C MET A 192 12.56 -1.21 7.34
N PHE A 193 13.26 -1.26 6.20
CA PHE A 193 14.30 -0.28 5.87
C PHE A 193 13.75 1.15 5.75
N ARG A 194 12.56 1.31 5.18
CA ARG A 194 11.92 2.62 4.99
C ARG A 194 11.33 3.18 6.27
N ASN A 195 10.57 2.39 7.00
CA ASN A 195 9.77 2.87 8.12
C ASN A 195 10.47 2.75 9.48
N LYS A 196 11.41 1.82 9.61
CA LYS A 196 12.16 1.55 10.85
C LYS A 196 13.67 1.51 10.61
N PRO A 197 14.27 2.54 9.96
CA PRO A 197 15.68 2.49 9.54
C PRO A 197 16.65 2.32 10.73
N LYS A 198 16.31 2.84 11.90
CA LYS A 198 17.14 2.70 13.11
C LYS A 198 17.27 1.26 13.59
N ILE A 199 16.23 0.44 13.40
CA ILE A 199 16.23 -0.97 13.80
C ILE A 199 16.77 -1.83 12.65
N ALA A 200 16.34 -1.56 11.41
CA ALA A 200 16.68 -2.36 10.25
C ALA A 200 18.18 -2.28 9.91
N ARG A 201 18.77 -1.07 9.81
CA ARG A 201 20.16 -0.88 9.35
C ARG A 201 21.21 -1.51 10.24
N TYR A 202 20.94 -1.63 11.54
CA TYR A 202 21.88 -2.23 12.52
C TYR A 202 21.57 -3.71 12.79
N ASN A 203 20.62 -4.30 12.06
CA ASN A 203 20.29 -5.71 12.20
C ASN A 203 21.09 -6.56 11.21
N THR A 204 21.95 -7.44 11.73
CA THR A 204 22.83 -8.29 10.92
C THR A 204 22.03 -9.23 10.00
N GLU A 205 20.93 -9.80 10.47
CA GLU A 205 20.10 -10.72 9.70
C GLU A 205 19.43 -10.02 8.51
N ILE A 206 18.95 -8.79 8.70
CA ILE A 206 18.37 -7.99 7.60
C ILE A 206 19.44 -7.66 6.55
N ASN A 207 20.63 -7.26 7.00
CA ASN A 207 21.73 -6.93 6.10
C ASN A 207 22.19 -8.14 5.29
N ASN A 208 22.27 -9.32 5.91
CA ASN A 208 22.58 -10.57 5.24
C ASN A 208 21.52 -10.88 4.18
N TRP A 209 20.23 -10.79 4.55
CA TRP A 209 19.14 -11.01 3.60
C TRP A 209 19.19 -10.02 2.41
N ALA A 210 19.44 -8.73 2.67
CA ALA A 210 19.56 -7.71 1.64
C ALA A 210 20.73 -8.01 0.68
N THR A 211 21.86 -8.49 1.21
CA THR A 211 23.02 -8.86 0.40
C THR A 211 22.73 -10.07 -0.51
N GLU A 212 22.02 -11.06 0.00
CA GLU A 212 21.63 -12.25 -0.75
C GLU A 212 20.58 -11.97 -1.83
N ASN A 213 19.78 -10.88 -1.69
CA ASN A 213 18.62 -10.56 -2.52
C ASN A 213 18.73 -9.22 -3.24
N ILE A 214 19.93 -8.73 -3.51
CA ILE A 214 20.19 -7.43 -4.19
C ILE A 214 19.40 -7.26 -5.51
N GLY A 215 19.07 -8.35 -6.21
CA GLY A 215 18.31 -8.31 -7.47
C GLY A 215 16.79 -8.19 -7.31
N ILE A 216 16.24 -8.22 -6.07
CA ILE A 216 14.81 -8.20 -5.79
C ILE A 216 14.40 -6.87 -5.13
N MET A 217 15.35 -6.08 -4.69
CA MET A 217 15.19 -4.74 -4.13
C MET A 217 15.28 -3.67 -5.21
#